data_e2a14e783b3f2cf8c932e01c4f75227f
#
_entry.id   e2a14e783b3f2cf8c932e01c4f75227f
#
_cell.length_a   1.000
_cell.length_b   1.000
_cell.length_c   1.000
_cell.angle_alpha   90.00
_cell.angle_beta   90.00
_cell.angle_gamma   90.00
#
_symmetry.space_group_name_H-M   'P 1'
#
loop_
_entity.id
_entity.type
_entity.pdbx_description
1 polymer ?
#
loop_
_entity_poly.entity_id
_entity_poly.type
_entity_poly.pdbx_seq_one_letter_code
_entity_poly.pdbx_strand_id
1 'polypeptide(L)'
;MIRQLVSGLVVAGLVANAGAARAWDPTVERQAQAAIAEFKKADPSIEAFFDEAYGYAIFPEITKGGFGIGGAGGDGAVFEQGVAVGSSHMSQVTIGLQAGGQTYREAIFFKDKAALDGFKRGDFELAAGASAVAVKNGASKAAGYERGVAIFTMALGGLMFEASVGGQEFTFEPR
;
A
#
# COMPACT_ATOMS: atom_id res chain seq x y z
N MET A 1 27.86 6.68 64.87
CA MET A 1 27.41 5.76 63.82
C MET A 1 26.23 6.39 63.09
N ILE A 2 26.45 7.02 61.98
CA ILE A 2 25.44 7.71 61.17
C ILE A 2 25.31 6.95 59.85
N ARG A 3 24.17 6.25 59.66
CA ARG A 3 23.84 5.58 58.40
C ARG A 3 23.13 6.60 57.52
N GLN A 4 23.81 7.02 56.50
CA GLN A 4 23.18 7.80 55.40
C GLN A 4 22.44 6.86 54.48
N LEU A 5 21.13 7.06 54.37
CA LEU A 5 20.26 6.50 53.35
C LEU A 5 20.35 7.36 52.12
N VAL A 6 20.94 6.82 51.07
CA VAL A 6 20.92 7.43 49.73
C VAL A 6 19.65 6.95 49.01
N SER A 7 18.65 7.82 48.94
CA SER A 7 17.47 7.60 48.12
C SER A 7 17.82 7.86 46.67
N GLY A 8 17.93 6.80 45.90
CA GLY A 8 18.05 6.87 44.44
C GLY A 8 16.71 7.21 43.82
N LEU A 9 16.61 8.40 43.24
CA LEU A 9 15.46 8.83 42.42
C LEU A 9 15.61 8.22 41.03
N VAL A 10 14.86 7.17 40.73
CA VAL A 10 14.74 6.63 39.39
C VAL A 10 13.74 7.50 38.61
N VAL A 11 14.25 8.41 37.79
CA VAL A 11 13.43 9.14 36.83
C VAL A 11 13.22 8.21 35.64
N ALA A 12 12.06 7.57 35.58
CA ALA A 12 11.60 6.86 34.40
C ALA A 12 11.20 7.92 33.34
N GLY A 13 12.11 8.17 32.41
CA GLY A 13 11.82 8.99 31.25
C GLY A 13 10.81 8.28 30.35
N LEU A 14 9.57 8.72 30.37
CA LEU A 14 8.57 8.37 29.38
C LEU A 14 9.00 9.04 28.07
N VAL A 15 9.64 8.29 27.19
CA VAL A 15 9.81 8.71 25.80
C VAL A 15 8.46 8.56 25.12
N ALA A 16 7.68 9.62 25.15
CA ALA A 16 6.51 9.74 24.29
C ALA A 16 7.01 9.79 22.84
N ASN A 17 6.98 8.67 22.16
CA ASN A 17 7.16 8.60 20.72
C ASN A 17 5.89 9.19 20.08
N ALA A 18 5.80 10.51 20.05
CA ALA A 18 4.83 11.22 19.23
C ALA A 18 5.25 10.95 17.79
N GLY A 19 4.66 9.94 17.17
CA GLY A 19 4.72 9.76 15.73
C GLY A 19 4.29 11.07 15.11
N ALA A 20 5.25 11.83 14.56
CA ALA A 20 4.94 13.03 13.81
C ALA A 20 4.00 12.61 12.68
N ALA A 21 2.76 13.06 12.71
CA ALA A 21 1.84 12.92 11.60
C ALA A 21 2.58 13.43 10.36
N ARG A 22 2.77 12.55 9.39
CA ARG A 22 3.51 12.88 8.18
C ARG A 22 2.64 13.86 7.41
N ALA A 23 3.11 15.09 7.24
CA ALA A 23 2.36 16.09 6.51
C ALA A 23 2.09 15.58 5.08
N TRP A 24 0.88 15.85 4.57
CA TRP A 24 0.50 15.54 3.20
C TRP A 24 1.57 16.00 2.20
N ASP A 25 2.07 15.08 1.39
CA ASP A 25 3.04 15.37 0.32
C ASP A 25 2.31 15.40 -1.04
N PRO A 26 2.16 16.57 -1.65
CA PRO A 26 1.56 16.71 -2.99
C PRO A 26 2.31 15.93 -4.08
N THR A 27 3.55 15.53 -3.82
CA THR A 27 4.35 14.75 -4.77
C THR A 27 3.79 13.35 -4.94
N VAL A 28 3.35 12.72 -3.85
CA VAL A 28 2.74 11.38 -3.88
C VAL A 28 1.45 11.40 -4.72
N GLU A 29 0.62 12.43 -4.57
CA GLU A 29 -0.59 12.58 -5.39
C GLU A 29 -0.26 12.71 -6.88
N ARG A 30 0.71 13.57 -7.25
CA ARG A 30 1.14 13.72 -8.64
C ARG A 30 1.69 12.42 -9.24
N GLN A 31 2.48 11.70 -8.47
CA GLN A 31 3.03 10.40 -8.88
C GLN A 31 1.92 9.35 -9.06
N ALA A 32 0.93 9.35 -8.16
CA ALA A 32 -0.24 8.48 -8.27
C ALA A 32 -1.07 8.79 -9.52
N GLN A 33 -1.29 10.07 -9.81
CA GLN A 33 -2.01 10.49 -11.04
C GLN A 33 -1.25 10.08 -12.32
N ALA A 34 0.08 10.21 -12.33
CA ALA A 34 0.89 9.70 -13.43
C ALA A 34 0.79 8.18 -13.57
N ALA A 35 0.80 7.44 -12.45
CA ALA A 35 0.63 6.00 -12.46
C ALA A 35 -0.75 5.57 -12.99
N ILE A 36 -1.83 6.29 -12.65
CA ILE A 36 -3.18 6.05 -13.20
C ILE A 36 -3.16 6.14 -14.73
N ALA A 37 -2.50 7.16 -15.30
CA ALA A 37 -2.37 7.30 -16.73
C ALA A 37 -1.62 6.11 -17.38
N GLU A 38 -0.57 5.62 -16.72
CA GLU A 38 0.17 4.45 -17.20
C GLU A 38 -0.65 3.15 -17.10
N PHE A 39 -1.43 2.96 -16.04
CA PHE A 39 -2.37 1.83 -15.94
C PHE A 39 -3.39 1.83 -17.08
N LYS A 40 -4.04 2.97 -17.35
CA LYS A 40 -5.00 3.13 -18.43
C LYS A 40 -4.38 2.93 -19.81
N LYS A 41 -3.13 3.34 -20.00
CA LYS A 41 -2.38 3.14 -21.24
C LYS A 41 -2.03 1.66 -21.46
N ALA A 42 -1.62 0.96 -20.40
CA ALA A 42 -1.25 -0.45 -20.49
C ALA A 42 -2.46 -1.38 -20.70
N ASP A 43 -3.58 -1.05 -20.09
CA ASP A 43 -4.85 -1.75 -20.27
C ASP A 43 -6.03 -0.77 -20.22
N PRO A 44 -6.53 -0.30 -21.37
CA PRO A 44 -7.68 0.61 -21.40
C PRO A 44 -8.94 0.06 -20.71
N SER A 45 -9.07 -1.26 -20.56
CA SER A 45 -10.22 -1.86 -19.90
C SER A 45 -10.25 -1.65 -18.38
N ILE A 46 -9.13 -1.22 -17.77
CA ILE A 46 -9.06 -0.87 -16.35
C ILE A 46 -9.86 0.41 -16.02
N GLU A 47 -10.16 1.22 -17.04
CA GLU A 47 -10.91 2.48 -16.87
C GLU A 47 -12.27 2.26 -16.19
N ALA A 48 -12.94 1.15 -16.48
CA ALA A 48 -14.18 0.77 -15.81
C ALA A 48 -14.04 0.71 -14.28
N PHE A 49 -12.91 0.23 -13.77
CA PHE A 49 -12.65 0.20 -12.32
C PHE A 49 -12.46 1.61 -11.75
N PHE A 50 -11.79 2.51 -12.47
CA PHE A 50 -11.66 3.91 -12.05
C PHE A 50 -12.99 4.65 -12.02
N ASP A 51 -13.89 4.33 -12.94
CA ASP A 51 -15.20 4.98 -13.06
C ASP A 51 -16.23 4.42 -12.06
N GLU A 52 -16.18 3.13 -11.77
CA GLU A 52 -17.19 2.43 -10.96
C GLU A 52 -16.82 2.31 -9.48
N ALA A 53 -15.53 2.30 -9.14
CA ALA A 53 -15.08 2.14 -7.76
C ALA A 53 -15.51 3.32 -6.89
N TYR A 54 -15.92 3.04 -5.66
CA TYR A 54 -16.18 4.07 -4.66
C TYR A 54 -14.90 4.85 -4.31
N GLY A 55 -13.77 4.16 -4.26
CA GLY A 55 -12.46 4.75 -4.05
C GLY A 55 -11.35 3.80 -4.48
N TYR A 56 -10.13 4.30 -4.47
CA TYR A 56 -8.96 3.51 -4.82
C TYR A 56 -7.70 4.04 -4.17
N ALA A 57 -6.73 3.15 -3.94
CA ALA A 57 -5.38 3.48 -3.50
C ALA A 57 -4.40 3.17 -4.62
N ILE A 58 -3.52 4.10 -4.94
CA ILE A 58 -2.52 3.98 -6.00
C ILE A 58 -1.13 4.11 -5.41
N PHE A 59 -0.34 3.06 -5.56
CA PHE A 59 1.07 3.01 -5.19
C PHE A 59 1.90 3.11 -6.48
N PRO A 60 2.46 4.30 -6.79
CA PRO A 60 3.18 4.53 -8.04
C PRO A 60 4.47 3.72 -8.14
N GLU A 61 5.06 3.38 -7.02
CA GLU A 61 6.26 2.58 -6.97
C GLU A 61 6.34 1.81 -5.65
N ILE A 62 6.39 0.48 -5.77
CA ILE A 62 6.69 -0.43 -4.66
C ILE A 62 8.00 -1.11 -4.99
N THR A 63 8.94 -1.01 -4.08
CA THR A 63 10.21 -1.72 -4.18
C THR A 63 10.17 -2.96 -3.30
N LYS A 64 10.48 -4.10 -3.90
CA LYS A 64 10.59 -5.41 -3.24
C LYS A 64 12.01 -5.92 -3.38
N GLY A 65 12.60 -6.36 -2.29
CA GLY A 65 13.95 -6.92 -2.30
C GLY A 65 14.22 -7.81 -1.10
N GLY A 66 15.24 -8.66 -1.22
CA GLY A 66 15.68 -9.53 -0.15
C GLY A 66 16.43 -10.76 -0.64
N PHE A 67 16.98 -11.49 0.33
CA PHE A 67 17.67 -12.75 0.13
C PHE A 67 17.24 -13.72 1.25
N GLY A 68 16.41 -14.71 0.92
CA GLY A 68 15.82 -15.64 1.89
C GLY A 68 14.68 -15.03 2.74
N ILE A 69 14.91 -13.87 3.32
CA ILE A 69 13.91 -12.99 3.93
C ILE A 69 13.95 -11.67 3.17
N GLY A 70 12.82 -11.17 2.77
CA GLY A 70 12.70 -9.95 2.00
C GLY A 70 11.60 -9.05 2.55
N GLY A 71 11.56 -7.85 2.00
CA GLY A 71 10.53 -6.88 2.28
C GLY A 71 10.09 -6.15 1.03
N ALA A 72 8.91 -5.60 1.05
CA ALA A 72 8.42 -4.66 0.07
C ALA A 72 7.83 -3.44 0.77
N GLY A 73 7.89 -2.30 0.13
CA GLY A 73 7.33 -1.08 0.66
C GLY A 73 7.18 0.00 -0.40
N GLY A 74 6.23 0.89 -0.19
CA GLY A 74 5.98 2.03 -1.06
C GLY A 74 4.92 2.96 -0.50
N ASP A 75 4.98 4.21 -0.92
CA ASP A 75 3.99 5.22 -0.58
C ASP A 75 2.96 5.36 -1.71
N GLY A 76 1.71 5.63 -1.34
CA GLY A 76 0.62 5.78 -2.29
C GLY A 76 -0.36 6.88 -1.87
N ALA A 77 -1.21 7.27 -2.80
CA ALA A 77 -2.31 8.19 -2.56
C ALA A 77 -3.65 7.45 -2.58
N VAL A 78 -4.53 7.87 -1.69
CA VAL A 78 -5.90 7.33 -1.56
C VAL A 78 -6.90 8.34 -2.10
N PHE A 79 -7.77 7.84 -2.95
CA PHE A 79 -8.81 8.62 -3.61
C PHE A 79 -10.18 8.11 -3.21
N GLU A 80 -11.10 9.03 -2.96
CA GLU A 80 -12.51 8.76 -2.73
C GLU A 80 -13.31 9.55 -3.75
N GLN A 81 -14.07 8.84 -4.60
CA GLN A 81 -14.82 9.44 -5.71
C GLN A 81 -13.97 10.39 -6.58
N GLY A 82 -12.74 9.97 -6.88
CA GLY A 82 -11.81 10.71 -7.73
C GLY A 82 -11.05 11.86 -7.06
N VAL A 83 -11.30 12.13 -5.78
CA VAL A 83 -10.63 13.18 -5.01
C VAL A 83 -9.60 12.57 -4.06
N ALA A 84 -8.38 13.09 -4.05
CA ALA A 84 -7.34 12.64 -3.12
C ALA A 84 -7.71 13.01 -1.68
N VAL A 85 -7.83 12.01 -0.81
CA VAL A 85 -8.28 12.17 0.59
C VAL A 85 -7.18 11.87 1.60
N GLY A 86 -6.06 11.31 1.18
CA GLY A 86 -4.94 11.02 2.06
C GLY A 86 -3.84 10.21 1.37
N SER A 87 -2.82 9.88 2.14
CA SER A 87 -1.72 9.00 1.75
C SER A 87 -1.80 7.66 2.47
N SER A 88 -1.13 6.67 1.91
CA SER A 88 -0.98 5.34 2.49
C SER A 88 0.44 4.87 2.32
N HIS A 89 0.96 4.18 3.33
CA HIS A 89 2.21 3.45 3.22
C HIS A 89 1.93 1.96 3.24
N MET A 90 2.44 1.24 2.25
CA MET A 90 2.37 -0.21 2.18
C MET A 90 3.69 -0.81 2.66
N SER A 91 3.60 -1.83 3.49
CA SER A 91 4.72 -2.67 3.92
C SER A 91 4.35 -4.15 3.80
N GLN A 92 5.34 -4.96 3.47
CA GLN A 92 5.18 -6.41 3.37
C GLN A 92 6.47 -7.11 3.77
N VAL A 93 6.36 -8.16 4.58
CA VAL A 93 7.47 -9.08 4.84
C VAL A 93 7.26 -10.33 3.98
N THR A 94 8.29 -10.73 3.26
CA THR A 94 8.27 -11.90 2.39
C THR A 94 9.32 -12.92 2.82
N ILE A 95 8.94 -14.18 2.83
CA ILE A 95 9.84 -15.33 3.10
C ILE A 95 9.88 -16.16 1.84
N GLY A 96 11.07 -16.47 1.32
CA GLY A 96 11.22 -17.31 0.13
C GLY A 96 12.58 -17.19 -0.53
N LEU A 97 12.79 -18.00 -1.57
CA LEU A 97 14.02 -18.03 -2.36
C LEU A 97 14.10 -16.86 -3.36
N GLN A 98 13.86 -15.65 -2.88
CA GLN A 98 13.93 -14.46 -3.72
C GLN A 98 15.36 -13.90 -3.64
N ALA A 99 16.05 -13.89 -4.76
CA ALA A 99 17.30 -13.16 -4.93
C ALA A 99 17.06 -11.99 -5.90
N GLY A 100 17.30 -10.76 -5.44
CA GLY A 100 17.19 -9.57 -6.27
C GLY A 100 16.12 -8.59 -5.84
N GLY A 101 16.02 -7.48 -6.57
CA GLY A 101 15.05 -6.42 -6.39
C GLY A 101 14.04 -6.38 -7.53
N GLN A 102 12.81 -6.07 -7.22
CA GLN A 102 11.74 -5.83 -8.18
C GLN A 102 11.05 -4.51 -7.84
N THR A 103 10.63 -3.79 -8.86
CA THR A 103 9.84 -2.58 -8.70
C THR A 103 8.56 -2.72 -9.51
N TYR A 104 7.45 -2.39 -8.90
CA TYR A 104 6.14 -2.48 -9.54
C TYR A 104 5.21 -1.38 -9.05
N ARG A 105 4.11 -1.17 -9.77
CA ARG A 105 2.98 -0.33 -9.35
C ARG A 105 1.84 -1.20 -8.87
N GLU A 106 1.04 -0.68 -7.97
CA GLU A 106 -0.16 -1.35 -7.50
C GLU A 106 -1.34 -0.37 -7.46
N ALA A 107 -2.50 -0.86 -7.90
CA ALA A 107 -3.77 -0.18 -7.78
C ALA A 107 -4.74 -1.09 -7.03
N ILE A 108 -5.34 -0.57 -5.97
CA ILE A 108 -6.34 -1.27 -5.16
C ILE A 108 -7.65 -0.49 -5.29
N PHE A 109 -8.67 -1.15 -5.82
CA PHE A 109 -10.01 -0.57 -5.98
C PHE A 109 -10.94 -1.07 -4.88
N PHE A 110 -11.71 -0.18 -4.30
CA PHE A 110 -12.71 -0.46 -3.28
C PHE A 110 -14.10 -0.29 -3.89
N LYS A 111 -14.88 -1.39 -3.90
CA LYS A 111 -16.20 -1.42 -4.52
C LYS A 111 -17.18 -0.44 -3.88
N ASP A 112 -17.11 -0.29 -2.57
CA ASP A 112 -18.03 0.48 -1.77
C ASP A 112 -17.33 1.24 -0.62
N LYS A 113 -18.11 2.09 0.05
CA LYS A 113 -17.61 2.89 1.17
C LYS A 113 -17.10 2.02 2.33
N ALA A 114 -17.73 0.88 2.60
CA ALA A 114 -17.34 0.02 3.70
C ALA A 114 -15.94 -0.57 3.49
N ALA A 115 -15.62 -0.99 2.26
CA ALA A 115 -14.30 -1.48 1.89
C ALA A 115 -13.22 -0.39 2.03
N LEU A 116 -13.50 0.83 1.54
CA LEU A 116 -12.58 1.96 1.69
C LEU A 116 -12.39 2.37 3.16
N ASP A 117 -13.45 2.44 3.94
CA ASP A 117 -13.37 2.78 5.37
C ASP A 117 -12.58 1.72 6.15
N GLY A 118 -12.71 0.44 5.81
CA GLY A 118 -11.90 -0.65 6.36
C GLY A 118 -10.41 -0.43 6.09
N PHE A 119 -10.07 -0.07 4.87
CA PHE A 119 -8.71 0.27 4.50
C PHE A 119 -8.17 1.48 5.29
N LYS A 120 -8.95 2.55 5.39
CA LYS A 120 -8.55 3.77 6.15
C LYS A 120 -8.34 3.52 7.64
N ARG A 121 -9.04 2.56 8.25
CA ARG A 121 -8.85 2.20 9.67
C ARG A 121 -7.63 1.30 9.92
N GLY A 122 -7.00 0.79 8.88
CA GLY A 122 -5.95 -0.22 9.02
C GLY A 122 -6.49 -1.63 9.34
N ASP A 123 -7.80 -1.84 9.25
CA ASP A 123 -8.44 -3.16 9.39
C ASP A 123 -8.33 -3.99 8.09
N PHE A 124 -7.67 -3.42 7.11
CA PHE A 124 -7.49 -4.02 5.80
C PHE A 124 -6.18 -4.80 5.76
N GLU A 125 -6.30 -6.10 5.70
CA GLU A 125 -5.20 -7.03 5.49
C GLU A 125 -5.50 -7.84 4.25
N LEU A 126 -4.58 -7.84 3.30
CA LEU A 126 -4.68 -8.75 2.18
C LEU A 126 -4.39 -10.16 2.67
N ALA A 127 -5.41 -11.01 2.66
CA ALA A 127 -5.27 -12.41 3.04
C ALA A 127 -4.09 -13.06 2.31
N ALA A 128 -3.44 -14.03 2.94
CA ALA A 128 -2.29 -14.73 2.39
C ALA A 128 -2.53 -15.37 0.99
N GLY A 129 -3.79 -15.55 0.61
CA GLY A 129 -4.21 -16.05 -0.71
C GLY A 129 -4.73 -14.97 -1.66
N ALA A 130 -4.63 -13.68 -1.31
CA ALA A 130 -5.06 -12.61 -2.20
C ALA A 130 -4.18 -12.58 -3.46
N SER A 131 -4.82 -12.48 -4.60
CA SER A 131 -4.16 -12.42 -5.91
C SER A 131 -4.42 -11.07 -6.57
N ALA A 132 -3.39 -10.56 -7.23
CA ALA A 132 -3.49 -9.38 -8.05
C ALA A 132 -3.50 -9.75 -9.53
N VAL A 133 -4.22 -8.95 -10.32
CA VAL A 133 -4.20 -9.07 -11.78
C VAL A 133 -3.00 -8.30 -12.32
N ALA A 134 -2.11 -9.00 -13.01
CA ALA A 134 -1.02 -8.35 -13.73
C ALA A 134 -1.59 -7.58 -14.93
N VAL A 135 -1.39 -6.27 -14.96
CA VAL A 135 -1.95 -5.39 -15.98
C VAL A 135 -1.23 -5.59 -17.31
N LYS A 136 -1.98 -6.01 -18.29
CA LYS A 136 -1.62 -6.11 -19.71
C LYS A 136 -2.89 -5.93 -20.53
N ASN A 137 -2.76 -5.59 -21.79
CA ASN A 137 -3.89 -5.29 -22.66
C ASN A 137 -5.03 -6.32 -22.55
N GLY A 138 -6.20 -5.87 -22.10
CA GLY A 138 -7.41 -6.67 -21.95
C GLY A 138 -7.50 -7.54 -20.70
N ALA A 139 -6.47 -7.57 -19.84
CA ALA A 139 -6.47 -8.41 -18.64
C ALA A 139 -7.55 -8.01 -17.63
N SER A 140 -7.82 -6.71 -17.51
CA SER A 140 -8.79 -6.17 -16.56
C SER A 140 -10.25 -6.54 -16.90
N LYS A 141 -10.55 -6.94 -18.14
CA LYS A 141 -11.91 -7.36 -18.55
C LYS A 141 -12.42 -8.60 -17.80
N ALA A 142 -11.50 -9.49 -17.41
CA ALA A 142 -11.83 -10.72 -16.69
C ALA A 142 -11.74 -10.56 -15.17
N ALA A 143 -11.27 -9.41 -14.70
CA ALA A 143 -11.12 -9.14 -13.29
C ALA A 143 -12.46 -8.79 -12.63
N GLY A 144 -12.59 -9.11 -11.35
CA GLY A 144 -13.76 -8.79 -10.54
C GLY A 144 -13.35 -8.40 -9.12
N TYR A 145 -14.31 -7.89 -8.36
CA TYR A 145 -14.11 -7.62 -6.95
C TYR A 145 -14.21 -8.92 -6.14
N GLU A 146 -13.18 -9.16 -5.34
CA GLU A 146 -13.19 -10.21 -4.32
C GLU A 146 -13.30 -9.56 -2.94
N ARG A 147 -14.34 -9.89 -2.19
CA ARG A 147 -14.60 -9.30 -0.87
C ARG A 147 -14.61 -7.76 -0.87
N GLY A 148 -15.11 -7.15 -1.95
CA GLY A 148 -15.19 -5.70 -2.10
C GLY A 148 -13.90 -5.02 -2.61
N VAL A 149 -12.88 -5.77 -2.98
CA VAL A 149 -11.58 -5.26 -3.41
C VAL A 149 -11.15 -5.89 -4.73
N ALA A 150 -10.59 -5.10 -5.63
CA ALA A 150 -9.89 -5.58 -6.83
C ALA A 150 -8.48 -5.00 -6.87
N ILE A 151 -7.47 -5.85 -7.14
CA ILE A 151 -6.06 -5.48 -7.06
C ILE A 151 -5.40 -5.71 -8.40
N PHE A 152 -4.67 -4.70 -8.85
CA PHE A 152 -3.92 -4.74 -10.10
C PHE A 152 -2.48 -4.36 -9.85
N THR A 153 -1.57 -5.05 -10.52
CA THR A 153 -0.13 -4.75 -10.45
C THR A 153 0.45 -4.57 -11.85
N MET A 154 1.46 -3.71 -11.96
CA MET A 154 2.18 -3.44 -13.20
C MET A 154 3.68 -3.36 -12.93
N ALA A 155 4.46 -4.25 -13.53
CA ALA A 155 5.91 -4.24 -13.40
C ALA A 155 6.51 -2.95 -13.98
N LEU A 156 7.50 -2.37 -13.29
CA LEU A 156 8.26 -1.20 -13.74
C LEU A 156 9.57 -1.57 -14.42
N GLY A 157 10.02 -2.80 -14.24
CA GLY A 157 11.24 -3.33 -14.84
C GLY A 157 11.45 -4.78 -14.44
N GLY A 158 12.09 -5.54 -15.29
CA GLY A 158 12.33 -6.96 -15.06
C GLY A 158 11.13 -7.86 -15.39
N LEU A 159 11.33 -9.17 -15.29
CA LEU A 159 10.27 -10.16 -15.44
C LEU A 159 9.55 -10.31 -14.10
N MET A 160 8.34 -9.77 -14.01
CA MET A 160 7.46 -10.02 -12.88
C MET A 160 6.64 -11.26 -13.19
N PHE A 161 6.97 -12.38 -12.56
CA PHE A 161 6.24 -13.63 -12.78
C PHE A 161 4.91 -13.67 -12.00
N GLU A 162 4.86 -13.07 -10.83
CA GLU A 162 3.63 -12.95 -10.02
C GLU A 162 3.88 -11.96 -8.88
N ALA A 163 3.03 -10.94 -8.74
CA ALA A 163 3.04 -10.12 -7.54
C ALA A 163 2.22 -10.83 -6.47
N SER A 164 2.89 -11.48 -5.54
CA SER A 164 2.23 -11.90 -4.31
C SER A 164 1.91 -10.67 -3.47
N VAL A 165 0.64 -10.36 -3.35
CA VAL A 165 0.12 -9.25 -2.53
C VAL A 165 -0.37 -9.72 -1.16
N GLY A 166 -0.37 -11.03 -0.91
CA GLY A 166 -0.73 -11.58 0.39
C GLY A 166 0.21 -11.11 1.50
N GLY A 167 -0.34 -10.73 2.65
CA GLY A 167 0.41 -10.23 3.80
C GLY A 167 0.91 -8.79 3.68
N GLN A 168 0.35 -8.01 2.74
CA GLN A 168 0.56 -6.56 2.71
C GLN A 168 -0.22 -5.89 3.85
N GLU A 169 0.45 -4.98 4.54
CA GLU A 169 -0.11 -4.12 5.56
C GLU A 169 -0.11 -2.68 5.07
N PHE A 170 -1.15 -1.93 5.43
CA PHE A 170 -1.35 -0.56 4.97
C PHE A 170 -1.61 0.36 6.14
N THR A 171 -1.01 1.55 6.10
CA THR A 171 -1.37 2.66 6.98
C THR A 171 -2.10 3.71 6.16
N PHE A 172 -2.93 4.54 6.81
CA PHE A 172 -3.61 5.65 6.17
C PHE A 172 -3.41 6.93 6.98
N GLU A 173 -3.04 7.98 6.31
CA GLU A 173 -2.94 9.33 6.86
C GLU A 173 -3.85 10.27 6.06
N PRO A 174 -4.86 10.90 6.68
CA PRO A 174 -5.75 11.82 6.00
C PRO A 174 -4.99 13.08 5.54
N ARG A 175 -5.51 13.67 4.47
CA ARG A 175 -5.05 14.96 3.91
C ARG A 175 -5.39 16.13 4.82
#